data_3d97cdde4417a2162cf5f2f874580316
#
_entry.id   3d97cdde4417a2162cf5f2f874580316
#
_cell.length_a   1.000
_cell.length_b   1.000
_cell.length_c   1.000
_cell.angle_alpha   90.00
_cell.angle_beta   90.00
_cell.angle_gamma   90.00
#
_symmetry.space_group_name_H-M   'P 1'
#
loop_
_entity.id
_entity.type
_entity.pdbx_description
1 polymer ?
#
loop_
_entity_poly.entity_id
_entity_poly.type
_entity_poly.pdbx_seq_one_letter_code
_entity_poly.pdbx_strand_id
1 'polypeptide(L)'
;MQTEKEESYQAIFRKYYPRMYYYAKRIVGEDAADDVVQEGFLELWNRMDALDTEGPQIESYLYKTVYSRALNYLKRYKKINTAALEDINEMRMSCYLSSMGDGERDMENAELNRKINQAISELPDKCREIFVLSYLKDMKNSEIALMMNVSVRTVEAHIYKALKTLRSRLGTLFLFLLYFFEN
;
A
#
# COMPACT_ATOMS: atom_id res chain seq x y z
N MET A 1 30.51 -4.51 -9.34
CA MET A 1 29.20 -5.25 -9.34
C MET A 1 28.72 -5.58 -7.94
N GLN A 2 29.38 -6.48 -7.18
CA GLN A 2 28.87 -6.83 -5.84
C GLN A 2 28.99 -5.67 -4.83
N THR A 3 30.08 -4.93 -4.86
CA THR A 3 30.32 -3.73 -4.01
C THR A 3 29.33 -2.60 -4.30
N GLU A 4 29.02 -2.33 -5.55
CA GLU A 4 28.02 -1.31 -5.97
C GLU A 4 26.61 -1.66 -5.50
N LYS A 5 26.24 -2.95 -5.58
CA LYS A 5 24.95 -3.43 -5.07
C LYS A 5 24.85 -3.25 -3.56
N GLU A 6 25.93 -3.55 -2.82
CA GLU A 6 25.99 -3.37 -1.38
C GLU A 6 25.90 -1.90 -0.98
N GLU A 7 26.60 -1.00 -1.69
CA GLU A 7 26.56 0.45 -1.44
C GLU A 7 25.14 1.01 -1.72
N SER A 8 24.54 0.64 -2.84
CA SER A 8 23.17 1.05 -3.19
C SER A 8 22.16 0.54 -2.14
N TYR A 9 22.27 -0.72 -1.72
CA TYR A 9 21.42 -1.27 -0.68
C TYR A 9 21.57 -0.53 0.65
N GLN A 10 22.80 -0.25 1.09
CA GLN A 10 23.04 0.49 2.32
C GLN A 10 22.46 1.90 2.28
N ALA A 11 22.56 2.58 1.14
CA ALA A 11 21.97 3.91 0.95
C ALA A 11 20.44 3.85 1.07
N ILE A 12 19.79 2.88 0.40
CA ILE A 12 18.35 2.65 0.47
C ILE A 12 17.93 2.28 1.90
N PHE A 13 18.66 1.39 2.55
CA PHE A 13 18.39 0.97 3.92
C PHE A 13 18.41 2.16 4.89
N ARG A 14 19.48 2.97 4.88
CA ARG A 14 19.61 4.15 5.75
C ARG A 14 18.49 5.16 5.52
N LYS A 15 18.10 5.35 4.26
CA LYS A 15 17.07 6.32 3.89
C LYS A 15 15.67 5.89 4.29
N TYR A 16 15.32 4.62 4.06
CA TYR A 16 13.93 4.17 4.17
C TYR A 16 13.61 3.35 5.42
N TYR A 17 14.61 2.73 6.07
CA TYR A 17 14.37 1.88 7.25
C TYR A 17 13.57 2.58 8.36
N PRO A 18 13.89 3.81 8.80
CA PRO A 18 13.12 4.47 9.85
C PRO A 18 11.64 4.62 9.47
N ARG A 19 11.35 5.01 8.23
CA ARG A 19 9.98 5.18 7.73
C ARG A 19 9.23 3.86 7.69
N MET A 20 9.87 2.81 7.18
CA MET A 20 9.30 1.46 7.12
C MET A 20 9.04 0.89 8.52
N TYR A 21 9.93 1.15 9.47
CA TYR A 21 9.75 0.75 10.87
C TYR A 21 8.52 1.39 11.50
N TYR A 22 8.37 2.72 11.39
CA TYR A 22 7.19 3.41 11.90
C TYR A 22 5.91 2.93 11.22
N TYR A 23 5.97 2.66 9.93
CA TYR A 23 4.86 2.12 9.16
C TYR A 23 4.46 0.72 9.66
N ALA A 24 5.41 -0.20 9.76
CA ALA A 24 5.18 -1.55 10.27
C ALA A 24 4.68 -1.54 11.72
N LYS A 25 5.29 -0.71 12.60
CA LYS A 25 4.90 -0.57 14.01
C LYS A 25 3.42 -0.22 14.18
N ARG A 26 2.85 0.60 13.32
CA ARG A 26 1.42 0.94 13.33
C ARG A 26 0.52 -0.23 12.95
N ILE A 27 1.01 -1.17 12.16
CA ILE A 27 0.24 -2.34 11.68
C ILE A 27 0.37 -3.53 12.61
N VAL A 28 1.59 -3.91 12.98
CA VAL A 28 1.86 -5.15 13.73
C VAL A 28 2.19 -4.93 15.21
N GLY A 29 2.45 -3.70 15.62
CA GLY A 29 2.93 -3.32 16.95
C GLY A 29 4.47 -3.27 17.00
N GLU A 30 5.00 -2.77 18.13
CA GLU A 30 6.44 -2.53 18.31
C GLU A 30 7.27 -3.82 18.26
N ASP A 31 6.77 -4.87 18.93
CA ASP A 31 7.50 -6.13 19.10
C ASP A 31 7.80 -6.86 17.77
N ALA A 32 6.98 -6.66 16.75
CA ALA A 32 7.09 -7.34 15.46
C ALA A 32 7.53 -6.44 14.32
N ALA A 33 7.58 -5.13 14.54
CA ALA A 33 7.84 -4.17 13.47
C ALA A 33 9.21 -4.37 12.84
N ASP A 34 10.22 -4.60 13.66
CA ASP A 34 11.58 -4.78 13.21
C ASP A 34 11.75 -6.02 12.32
N ASP A 35 11.22 -7.15 12.74
CA ASP A 35 11.26 -8.41 11.99
C ASP A 35 10.56 -8.26 10.62
N VAL A 36 9.39 -7.65 10.61
CA VAL A 36 8.60 -7.42 9.38
C VAL A 36 9.37 -6.52 8.40
N VAL A 37 10.03 -5.48 8.90
CA VAL A 37 10.81 -4.56 8.06
C VAL A 37 12.07 -5.24 7.55
N GLN A 38 12.78 -5.98 8.39
CA GLN A 38 13.96 -6.75 7.97
C GLN A 38 13.62 -7.77 6.88
N GLU A 39 12.50 -8.49 7.01
CA GLU A 39 12.01 -9.38 5.94
C GLU A 39 11.74 -8.62 4.63
N GLY A 40 11.16 -7.41 4.71
CA GLY A 40 10.91 -6.55 3.56
C GLY A 40 12.20 -6.12 2.86
N PHE A 41 13.22 -5.73 3.63
CA PHE A 41 14.53 -5.35 3.10
C PHE A 41 15.33 -6.54 2.57
N LEU A 42 15.16 -7.72 3.16
CA LEU A 42 15.75 -8.95 2.62
C LEU A 42 15.14 -9.30 1.25
N GLU A 43 13.84 -9.12 1.07
CA GLU A 43 13.19 -9.31 -0.22
C GLU A 43 13.68 -8.29 -1.25
N LEU A 44 13.86 -7.02 -0.84
CA LEU A 44 14.47 -6.00 -1.71
C LEU A 44 15.87 -6.45 -2.16
N TRP A 45 16.75 -6.86 -1.24
CA TRP A 45 18.10 -7.35 -1.57
C TRP A 45 18.10 -8.44 -2.62
N ASN A 46 17.19 -9.41 -2.49
CA ASN A 46 17.08 -10.53 -3.41
C ASN A 46 16.58 -10.13 -4.82
N ARG A 47 15.91 -8.98 -4.93
CA ARG A 47 15.32 -8.49 -6.18
C ARG A 47 16.02 -7.28 -6.78
N MET A 48 17.03 -6.70 -6.11
CA MET A 48 17.69 -5.47 -6.54
C MET A 48 18.20 -5.52 -7.97
N ASP A 49 18.67 -6.69 -8.42
CA ASP A 49 19.21 -6.85 -9.78
C ASP A 49 18.14 -6.68 -10.88
N ALA A 50 16.86 -6.78 -10.50
CA ALA A 50 15.72 -6.62 -11.41
C ALA A 50 14.96 -5.31 -11.22
N LEU A 51 15.37 -4.47 -10.26
CA LEU A 51 14.70 -3.22 -9.91
C LEU A 51 15.57 -2.01 -10.27
N ASP A 52 14.92 -0.94 -10.72
CA ASP A 52 15.56 0.37 -10.81
C ASP A 52 15.72 0.95 -9.39
N THR A 53 16.95 0.85 -8.86
CA THR A 53 17.26 1.25 -7.48
C THR A 53 17.42 2.77 -7.30
N GLU A 54 17.54 3.54 -8.38
CA GLU A 54 17.67 4.99 -8.35
C GLU A 54 16.32 5.70 -8.53
N GLY A 55 15.31 4.97 -9.00
CA GLY A 55 13.98 5.50 -9.27
C GLY A 55 13.10 5.66 -8.02
N PRO A 56 12.05 6.49 -8.12
CA PRO A 56 11.05 6.68 -7.04
C PRO A 56 10.27 5.40 -6.73
N GLN A 57 10.37 4.38 -7.56
CA GLN A 57 9.67 3.11 -7.44
C GLN A 57 10.11 2.28 -6.22
N ILE A 58 11.35 2.47 -5.73
CA ILE A 58 11.89 1.75 -4.57
C ILE A 58 11.04 2.02 -3.30
N GLU A 59 10.62 3.25 -3.10
CA GLU A 59 9.82 3.61 -1.94
C GLU A 59 8.46 2.88 -1.96
N SER A 60 7.77 2.92 -3.09
CA SER A 60 6.48 2.20 -3.28
C SER A 60 6.64 0.69 -3.13
N TYR A 61 7.71 0.13 -3.70
CA TYR A 61 8.04 -1.28 -3.57
C TYR A 61 8.23 -1.68 -2.09
N LEU A 62 9.00 -0.90 -1.32
CA LEU A 62 9.23 -1.15 0.10
C LEU A 62 7.93 -1.10 0.91
N TYR A 63 7.09 -0.08 0.70
CA TYR A 63 5.80 0.00 1.39
C TYR A 63 4.91 -1.20 1.08
N LYS A 64 4.81 -1.59 -0.19
CA LYS A 64 4.02 -2.77 -0.62
C LYS A 64 4.56 -4.06 0.01
N THR A 65 5.87 -4.24 -0.01
CA THR A 65 6.53 -5.42 0.54
C THR A 65 6.36 -5.51 2.06
N VAL A 66 6.66 -4.43 2.78
CA VAL A 66 6.51 -4.37 4.24
C VAL A 66 5.04 -4.58 4.66
N TYR A 67 4.10 -3.99 3.93
CA TYR A 67 2.68 -4.22 4.18
C TYR A 67 2.28 -5.69 4.00
N SER A 68 2.71 -6.32 2.90
CA SER A 68 2.45 -7.73 2.65
C SER A 68 3.01 -8.62 3.76
N ARG A 69 4.23 -8.34 4.24
CA ARG A 69 4.85 -9.04 5.37
C ARG A 69 4.08 -8.80 6.67
N ALA A 70 3.67 -7.57 6.93
CA ALA A 70 2.86 -7.23 8.11
C ALA A 70 1.52 -7.99 8.12
N LEU A 71 0.81 -8.05 6.99
CA LEU A 71 -0.42 -8.84 6.88
C LEU A 71 -0.20 -10.33 7.09
N ASN A 72 0.87 -10.88 6.52
CA ASN A 72 1.21 -12.30 6.71
C ASN A 72 1.53 -12.59 8.18
N TYR A 73 2.26 -11.70 8.85
CA TYR A 73 2.50 -11.79 10.29
C TYR A 73 1.20 -11.81 11.09
N LEU A 74 0.28 -10.87 10.83
CA LEU A 74 -0.99 -10.78 11.53
C LEU A 74 -1.87 -12.01 11.31
N LYS A 75 -1.95 -12.50 10.07
CA LYS A 75 -2.68 -13.75 9.74
C LYS A 75 -2.12 -14.95 10.49
N ARG A 76 -0.79 -15.05 10.56
CA ARG A 76 -0.10 -16.21 11.14
C ARG A 76 -0.14 -16.23 12.66
N TYR A 77 0.11 -15.08 13.29
CA TYR A 77 0.33 -15.00 14.74
C TYR A 77 -0.84 -14.43 15.53
N LYS A 78 -1.61 -13.52 14.97
CA LYS A 78 -2.76 -12.90 15.67
C LYS A 78 -4.12 -13.48 15.29
N LYS A 79 -4.18 -14.47 14.38
CA LYS A 79 -5.43 -15.11 13.91
C LYS A 79 -6.54 -14.07 13.60
N ILE A 80 -6.16 -12.96 13.00
CA ILE A 80 -7.06 -11.85 12.73
C ILE A 80 -8.09 -12.31 11.67
N ASN A 81 -9.37 -12.08 11.97
CA ASN A 81 -10.47 -12.34 11.03
C ASN A 81 -10.57 -11.21 9.97
N THR A 82 -11.36 -11.45 8.94
CA THR A 82 -11.49 -10.55 7.78
C THR A 82 -11.92 -9.12 8.15
N ALA A 83 -12.77 -8.96 9.17
CA ALA A 83 -13.25 -7.64 9.61
C ALA A 83 -12.14 -6.77 10.20
N ALA A 84 -11.25 -7.34 11.01
CA ALA A 84 -10.11 -6.60 11.55
C ALA A 84 -9.05 -6.23 10.48
N LEU A 85 -9.04 -6.94 9.33
CA LEU A 85 -8.21 -6.56 8.19
C LEU A 85 -8.76 -5.34 7.45
N GLU A 86 -10.04 -5.02 7.57
CA GLU A 86 -10.64 -3.81 6.99
C GLU A 86 -10.14 -2.55 7.70
N ASP A 87 -10.08 -2.56 9.01
CA ASP A 87 -9.51 -1.47 9.82
C ASP A 87 -8.03 -1.24 9.50
N ILE A 88 -7.28 -2.33 9.24
CA ILE A 88 -5.86 -2.25 8.87
C ILE A 88 -5.68 -1.67 7.47
N ASN A 89 -6.59 -1.94 6.53
CA ASN A 89 -6.54 -1.37 5.19
C ASN A 89 -6.82 0.14 5.18
N GLU A 90 -7.75 0.63 6.02
CA GLU A 90 -7.93 2.07 6.23
C GLU A 90 -6.67 2.70 6.84
N MET A 91 -6.07 2.03 7.81
CA MET A 91 -4.82 2.46 8.44
C MET A 91 -3.66 2.47 7.45
N ARG A 92 -3.61 1.55 6.45
CA ARG A 92 -2.57 1.50 5.41
C ARG A 92 -2.46 2.82 4.65
N MET A 93 -3.56 3.32 4.12
CA MET A 93 -3.59 4.57 3.37
C MET A 93 -3.19 5.76 4.26
N SER A 94 -3.77 5.84 5.46
CA SER A 94 -3.45 6.86 6.44
C SER A 94 -1.97 6.85 6.83
N CYS A 95 -1.39 5.67 7.06
CA CYS A 95 0.02 5.55 7.44
C CYS A 95 0.97 5.90 6.30
N TYR A 96 0.66 5.49 5.07
CA TYR A 96 1.48 5.83 3.90
C TYR A 96 1.52 7.35 3.70
N LEU A 97 0.36 8.00 3.71
CA LEU A 97 0.27 9.45 3.52
C LEU A 97 0.92 10.24 4.67
N SER A 98 0.83 9.74 5.91
CA SER A 98 1.53 10.35 7.06
C SER A 98 3.04 10.15 7.01
N SER A 99 3.54 9.10 6.37
CA SER A 99 4.98 8.83 6.26
C SER A 99 5.67 9.62 5.15
N MET A 100 4.92 10.19 4.22
CA MET A 100 5.45 11.07 3.16
C MET A 100 5.79 12.49 3.65
N GLY A 101 5.42 12.86 4.89
CA GLY A 101 5.66 14.17 5.49
C GLY A 101 6.75 14.15 6.56
N ASP A 102 7.74 15.05 6.47
CA ASP A 102 8.52 15.45 7.64
C ASP A 102 7.55 16.08 8.65
N GLY A 103 7.66 15.75 9.93
CA GLY A 103 6.74 16.01 11.05
C GLY A 103 5.99 17.35 11.20
N GLU A 104 6.19 18.32 10.33
CA GLU A 104 5.42 19.57 10.26
C GLU A 104 4.14 19.48 9.39
N ARG A 105 3.91 18.36 8.66
CA ARG A 105 2.80 18.18 7.71
C ARG A 105 1.65 17.31 8.21
N ASP A 106 1.55 17.02 9.48
CA ASP A 106 0.51 16.14 10.02
C ASP A 106 -0.93 16.66 9.74
N MET A 107 -1.14 17.98 9.73
CA MET A 107 -2.45 18.55 9.42
C MET A 107 -2.79 18.49 7.92
N GLU A 108 -1.83 18.73 7.02
CA GLU A 108 -2.03 18.63 5.57
C GLU A 108 -2.27 17.16 5.16
N ASN A 109 -1.57 16.23 5.77
CA ASN A 109 -1.74 14.80 5.51
C ASN A 109 -3.10 14.29 6.02
N ALA A 110 -3.59 14.78 7.17
CA ALA A 110 -4.92 14.45 7.67
C ALA A 110 -6.03 14.96 6.73
N GLU A 111 -5.88 16.17 6.19
CA GLU A 111 -6.83 16.74 5.23
C GLU A 111 -6.81 15.98 3.90
N LEU A 112 -5.62 15.58 3.43
CA LEU A 112 -5.44 14.77 2.24
C LEU A 112 -6.12 13.40 2.40
N ASN A 113 -5.87 12.73 3.52
CA ASN A 113 -6.52 11.45 3.87
C ASN A 113 -8.03 11.59 3.89
N ARG A 114 -8.54 12.65 4.50
CA ARG A 114 -9.97 12.92 4.56
C ARG A 114 -10.57 13.07 3.17
N LYS A 115 -9.93 13.81 2.26
CA LYS A 115 -10.38 13.99 0.87
C LYS A 115 -10.38 12.67 0.10
N ILE A 116 -9.36 11.83 0.27
CA ILE A 116 -9.28 10.53 -0.39
C ILE A 116 -10.37 9.60 0.12
N ASN A 117 -10.51 9.45 1.43
CA ASN A 117 -11.52 8.59 2.04
C ASN A 117 -12.95 9.06 1.68
N GLN A 118 -13.18 10.36 1.66
CA GLN A 118 -14.44 10.93 1.22
C GLN A 118 -14.72 10.57 -0.27
N ALA A 119 -13.74 10.73 -1.15
CA ALA A 119 -13.90 10.41 -2.57
C ALA A 119 -14.19 8.91 -2.79
N ILE A 120 -13.55 8.02 -2.01
CA ILE A 120 -13.81 6.58 -2.04
C ILE A 120 -15.21 6.28 -1.50
N SER A 121 -15.63 6.89 -0.39
CA SER A 121 -16.96 6.68 0.19
C SER A 121 -18.12 7.10 -0.72
N GLU A 122 -17.86 8.04 -1.60
CA GLU A 122 -18.83 8.55 -2.59
C GLU A 122 -18.88 7.74 -3.89
N LEU A 123 -18.07 6.68 -4.02
CA LEU A 123 -18.21 5.74 -5.12
C LEU A 123 -19.53 4.96 -4.99
N PRO A 124 -20.19 4.59 -6.10
CA PRO A 124 -21.31 3.65 -6.07
C PRO A 124 -20.91 2.36 -5.36
N ASP A 125 -21.81 1.78 -4.56
CA ASP A 125 -21.51 0.67 -3.64
C ASP A 125 -20.70 -0.48 -4.28
N LYS A 126 -21.16 -0.99 -5.42
CA LYS A 126 -20.44 -2.07 -6.13
C LYS A 126 -19.08 -1.63 -6.68
N CYS A 127 -18.95 -0.36 -7.11
CA CYS A 127 -17.66 0.14 -7.59
C CYS A 127 -16.69 0.30 -6.41
N ARG A 128 -17.17 0.80 -5.27
CA ARG A 128 -16.40 0.94 -4.04
C ARG A 128 -15.93 -0.41 -3.52
N GLU A 129 -16.84 -1.39 -3.43
CA GLU A 129 -16.52 -2.73 -2.96
C GLU A 129 -15.45 -3.39 -3.83
N ILE A 130 -15.61 -3.38 -5.15
CA ILE A 130 -14.62 -3.94 -6.09
C ILE A 130 -13.30 -3.17 -6.03
N PHE A 131 -13.33 -1.83 -5.93
CA PHE A 131 -12.14 -1.01 -5.79
C PHE A 131 -11.37 -1.35 -4.51
N VAL A 132 -12.06 -1.47 -3.38
CA VAL A 132 -11.46 -1.87 -2.10
C VAL A 132 -10.83 -3.27 -2.21
N LEU A 133 -11.53 -4.25 -2.77
CA LEU A 133 -11.01 -5.60 -2.94
C LEU A 133 -9.77 -5.64 -3.83
N SER A 134 -9.77 -4.90 -4.95
CA SER A 134 -8.66 -4.89 -5.90
C SER A 134 -7.47 -4.10 -5.37
N TYR A 135 -7.68 -2.87 -4.93
CA TYR A 135 -6.59 -1.93 -4.61
C TYR A 135 -6.18 -1.91 -3.15
N LEU A 136 -7.10 -2.11 -2.21
CA LEU A 136 -6.77 -2.11 -0.79
C LEU A 136 -6.50 -3.53 -0.25
N LYS A 137 -7.14 -4.56 -0.82
CA LYS A 137 -6.94 -5.96 -0.42
C LYS A 137 -6.02 -6.76 -1.37
N ASP A 138 -5.52 -6.11 -2.43
CA ASP A 138 -4.61 -6.69 -3.44
C ASP A 138 -5.13 -8.02 -4.03
N MET A 139 -6.45 -8.14 -4.21
CA MET A 139 -7.08 -9.32 -4.80
C MET A 139 -7.03 -9.26 -6.32
N LYS A 140 -6.77 -10.41 -6.96
CA LYS A 140 -6.82 -10.52 -8.41
C LYS A 140 -8.24 -10.37 -8.93
N ASN A 141 -8.41 -9.77 -10.09
CA ASN A 141 -9.74 -9.61 -10.72
C ASN A 141 -10.51 -10.93 -10.87
N SER A 142 -9.81 -12.05 -11.10
CA SER A 142 -10.41 -13.38 -11.16
C SER A 142 -10.97 -13.86 -9.82
N GLU A 143 -10.30 -13.54 -8.71
CA GLU A 143 -10.73 -13.89 -7.35
C GLU A 143 -11.95 -13.05 -6.94
N ILE A 144 -11.91 -11.74 -7.25
CA ILE A 144 -13.04 -10.83 -7.03
C ILE A 144 -14.26 -11.29 -7.83
N ALA A 145 -14.07 -11.65 -9.10
CA ALA A 145 -15.12 -12.13 -9.98
C ALA A 145 -15.81 -13.38 -9.42
N LEU A 146 -15.01 -14.33 -8.92
CA LEU A 146 -15.51 -15.55 -8.28
C LEU A 146 -16.29 -15.24 -7.00
N MET A 147 -15.72 -14.40 -6.12
CA MET A 147 -16.32 -14.04 -4.84
C MET A 147 -17.64 -13.27 -4.99
N MET A 148 -17.71 -12.36 -5.95
CA MET A 148 -18.90 -11.54 -6.20
C MET A 148 -19.90 -12.18 -7.19
N ASN A 149 -19.60 -13.37 -7.70
CA ASN A 149 -20.38 -14.08 -8.71
C ASN A 149 -20.68 -13.22 -9.96
N VAL A 150 -19.64 -12.59 -10.49
CA VAL A 150 -19.68 -11.76 -11.72
C VAL A 150 -18.56 -12.17 -12.68
N SER A 151 -18.59 -11.66 -13.92
CA SER A 151 -17.49 -11.89 -14.85
C SER A 151 -16.27 -11.01 -14.52
N VAL A 152 -15.07 -11.47 -14.89
CA VAL A 152 -13.83 -10.66 -14.78
C VAL A 152 -13.99 -9.33 -15.52
N ARG A 153 -14.62 -9.34 -16.69
CA ARG A 153 -14.94 -8.14 -17.47
C ARG A 153 -15.82 -7.15 -16.69
N THR A 154 -16.75 -7.67 -15.88
CA THR A 154 -17.60 -6.84 -15.01
C THR A 154 -16.78 -6.20 -13.90
N VAL A 155 -15.84 -6.93 -13.30
CA VAL A 155 -14.89 -6.40 -12.30
C VAL A 155 -14.07 -5.27 -12.91
N GLU A 156 -13.45 -5.50 -14.08
CA GLU A 156 -12.67 -4.48 -14.80
C GLU A 156 -13.49 -3.23 -15.13
N ALA A 157 -14.74 -3.39 -15.56
CA ALA A 157 -15.63 -2.28 -15.84
C ALA A 157 -15.93 -1.45 -14.58
N HIS A 158 -16.14 -2.09 -13.42
CA HIS A 158 -16.33 -1.39 -12.14
C HIS A 158 -15.08 -0.68 -11.67
N ILE A 159 -13.89 -1.31 -11.80
CA ILE A 159 -12.59 -0.70 -11.51
C ILE A 159 -12.41 0.56 -12.38
N TYR A 160 -12.59 0.43 -13.69
CA TYR A 160 -12.49 1.57 -14.60
C TYR A 160 -13.42 2.73 -14.21
N LYS A 161 -14.68 2.41 -13.87
CA LYS A 161 -15.66 3.41 -13.41
C LYS A 161 -15.24 4.08 -12.10
N ALA A 162 -14.73 3.31 -11.13
CA ALA A 162 -14.21 3.83 -9.88
C ALA A 162 -13.04 4.78 -10.11
N LEU A 163 -12.03 4.37 -10.87
CA LEU A 163 -10.86 5.17 -11.20
C LEU A 163 -11.24 6.47 -11.93
N LYS A 164 -12.17 6.39 -12.89
CA LYS A 164 -12.67 7.57 -13.60
C LYS A 164 -13.34 8.58 -12.64
N THR A 165 -14.13 8.09 -11.69
CA THR A 165 -14.79 8.94 -10.69
C THR A 165 -13.78 9.56 -9.74
N LEU A 166 -12.84 8.77 -9.21
CA LEU A 166 -11.76 9.25 -8.33
C LEU A 166 -10.88 10.29 -9.02
N ARG A 167 -10.51 10.06 -10.28
CA ARG A 167 -9.75 11.05 -11.08
C ARG A 167 -10.48 12.38 -11.21
N SER A 168 -11.79 12.34 -11.46
CA SER A 168 -12.60 13.55 -11.59
C SER A 168 -12.69 14.36 -10.28
N ARG A 169 -12.64 13.67 -9.11
CA ARG A 169 -12.80 14.30 -7.80
C ARG A 169 -11.49 14.75 -7.17
N LEU A 170 -10.45 13.99 -7.35
CA LEU A 170 -9.15 14.20 -6.72
C LEU A 170 -8.17 15.00 -7.58
N GLY A 171 -8.45 15.17 -8.88
CA GLY A 171 -7.58 15.95 -9.78
C GLY A 171 -6.13 15.41 -9.77
N THR A 172 -5.17 16.29 -9.48
CA THR A 172 -3.74 15.91 -9.39
C THR A 172 -3.44 14.90 -8.29
N LEU A 173 -4.21 14.89 -7.20
CA LEU A 173 -4.08 13.88 -6.12
C LEU A 173 -4.37 12.45 -6.62
N PHE A 174 -5.15 12.31 -7.69
CA PHE A 174 -5.41 11.02 -8.31
C PHE A 174 -4.15 10.40 -8.94
N LEU A 175 -3.23 11.21 -9.45
CA LEU A 175 -1.95 10.72 -9.98
C LEU A 175 -1.09 10.09 -8.86
N PHE A 176 -1.13 10.65 -7.66
CA PHE A 176 -0.47 10.04 -6.49
C PHE A 176 -1.15 8.73 -6.09
N LEU A 177 -2.47 8.66 -6.13
CA LEU A 177 -3.22 7.42 -5.87
C LEU A 177 -2.87 6.32 -6.88
N LEU A 178 -2.87 6.63 -8.19
CA LEU A 178 -2.51 5.67 -9.22
C LEU A 178 -1.07 5.18 -9.06
N TYR A 179 -0.14 6.10 -8.86
CA TYR A 179 1.26 5.76 -8.64
C TYR A 179 1.43 4.81 -7.44
N PHE A 180 0.62 4.98 -6.41
CA PHE A 180 0.63 4.13 -5.22
C PHE A 180 0.05 2.74 -5.47
N PHE A 181 -0.94 2.61 -6.36
CA PHE A 181 -1.66 1.35 -6.59
C PHE A 181 -1.16 0.56 -7.81
N GLU A 182 -0.53 1.20 -8.82
CA GLU A 182 -0.03 0.53 -10.01
C GLU A 182 1.42 -0.01 -9.86
N ASN A 183 2.16 0.46 -8.85
CA ASN A 183 3.50 0.00 -8.50
C ASN A 183 3.50 -0.72 -7.15
#